data_49ffb1e8b788f8e6be8291e3aede7214
#
_entry.id   49ffb1e8b788f8e6be8291e3aede7214
#
_cell.length_a   1.000
_cell.length_b   1.000
_cell.length_c   1.000
_cell.angle_alpha   90.00
_cell.angle_beta   90.00
_cell.angle_gamma   90.00
#
_symmetry.space_group_name_H-M   'P 1'
#
loop_
_entity.id
_entity.type
_entity.pdbx_description
1 polymer ?
#
loop_
_entity_poly.entity_id
_entity_poly.type
_entity_poly.pdbx_seq_one_letter_code
_entity_poly.pdbx_strand_id
1 'polypeptide(L)'
;MLDSAQTLLDTTNAYLELSRRLEKVYVYAHMKNDQDTRVAKYQEYQSKGMSLYSLLGETFAFYEPEFMAITDEQYKAFVSEVPALEQYGHYFDRLLEKKEHVLSQKEEELLAGAGEIFAAGGETFEILDNADIVFPTVHDDKGEEVQLTHGNYISLVESKDRAVRKEAYEGLYKVYEQYQHTYAKTLQTNVKVHNFNAKV
;
A
#
# COMPACT_ATOMS: atom_id res chain seq x y z
N MET A 1 -0.67 -7.80 -27.59
CA MET A 1 0.25 -8.57 -26.71
C MET A 1 0.20 -10.08 -26.97
N LEU A 2 -0.95 -10.65 -27.26
CA LEU A 2 -1.16 -12.11 -27.38
C LEU A 2 -1.03 -12.64 -28.81
N ASP A 3 -0.33 -11.94 -29.69
CA ASP A 3 -0.13 -12.38 -31.08
C ASP A 3 0.81 -13.58 -31.19
N SER A 4 1.70 -13.76 -30.20
CA SER A 4 2.60 -14.91 -30.07
C SER A 4 3.12 -15.04 -28.63
N ALA A 5 3.61 -16.24 -28.30
CA ALA A 5 4.28 -16.51 -27.02
C ALA A 5 5.49 -15.59 -26.78
N GLN A 6 6.26 -15.29 -27.85
CA GLN A 6 7.41 -14.39 -27.75
C GLN A 6 6.97 -12.96 -27.44
N THR A 7 5.90 -12.45 -28.07
CA THR A 7 5.38 -11.11 -27.80
C THR A 7 4.88 -10.99 -26.34
N LEU A 8 4.25 -12.04 -25.81
CA LEU A 8 3.86 -12.09 -24.39
C LEU A 8 5.09 -11.97 -23.49
N LEU A 9 6.14 -12.76 -23.74
CA LEU A 9 7.37 -12.70 -22.95
C LEU A 9 8.03 -11.32 -23.02
N ASP A 10 8.17 -10.75 -24.23
CA ASP A 10 8.83 -9.47 -24.43
C ASP A 10 8.07 -8.33 -23.76
N THR A 11 6.73 -8.35 -23.83
CA THR A 11 5.88 -7.36 -23.15
C THR A 11 5.99 -7.47 -21.64
N THR A 12 5.96 -8.69 -21.10
CA THR A 12 6.13 -8.97 -19.67
C THR A 12 7.48 -8.46 -19.16
N ASN A 13 8.56 -8.78 -19.89
CA ASN A 13 9.90 -8.34 -19.56
C ASN A 13 10.02 -6.78 -19.60
N ALA A 14 9.45 -6.16 -20.62
CA ALA A 14 9.45 -4.69 -20.74
C ALA A 14 8.72 -4.03 -19.57
N TYR A 15 7.52 -4.52 -19.23
CA TYR A 15 6.74 -4.04 -18.09
C TYR A 15 7.52 -4.16 -16.77
N LEU A 16 8.08 -5.33 -16.49
CA LEU A 16 8.84 -5.58 -15.26
C LEU A 16 10.11 -4.73 -15.16
N GLU A 17 10.83 -4.57 -16.27
CA GLU A 17 12.06 -3.75 -16.29
C GLU A 17 11.74 -2.26 -16.09
N LEU A 18 10.69 -1.74 -16.73
CA LEU A 18 10.24 -0.36 -16.53
C LEU A 18 9.76 -0.15 -15.11
N SER A 19 8.94 -1.06 -14.57
CA SER A 19 8.45 -1.02 -13.19
C SER A 19 9.63 -1.00 -12.21
N ARG A 20 10.60 -1.88 -12.38
CA ARG A 20 11.79 -1.95 -11.51
C ARG A 20 12.64 -0.67 -11.54
N ARG A 21 12.77 -0.04 -12.71
CA ARG A 21 13.50 1.24 -12.84
C ARG A 21 12.73 2.36 -12.17
N LEU A 22 11.44 2.42 -12.42
CA LEU A 22 10.55 3.43 -11.84
C LEU A 22 10.51 3.32 -10.31
N GLU A 23 10.37 2.10 -9.79
CA GLU A 23 10.36 1.86 -8.33
C GLU A 23 11.61 2.44 -7.64
N LYS A 24 12.80 2.24 -8.22
CA LYS A 24 14.03 2.82 -7.66
C LYS A 24 13.99 4.35 -7.60
N VAL A 25 13.49 4.99 -8.65
CA VAL A 25 13.36 6.45 -8.70
C VAL A 25 12.32 6.93 -7.70
N TYR A 26 11.18 6.26 -7.64
CA TYR A 26 10.09 6.58 -6.72
C TYR A 26 10.50 6.43 -5.26
N VAL A 27 11.09 5.29 -4.89
CA VAL A 27 11.54 5.02 -3.51
C VAL A 27 12.57 6.08 -3.08
N TYR A 28 13.52 6.42 -3.96
CA TYR A 28 14.48 7.48 -3.66
C TYR A 28 13.80 8.84 -3.43
N ALA A 29 12.87 9.21 -4.30
CA ALA A 29 12.14 10.47 -4.20
C ALA A 29 11.28 10.53 -2.92
N HIS A 30 10.60 9.43 -2.59
CA HIS A 30 9.78 9.29 -1.40
C HIS A 30 10.61 9.40 -0.12
N MET A 31 11.70 8.63 -0.02
CA MET A 31 12.62 8.68 1.12
C MET A 31 13.23 10.08 1.33
N LYS A 32 13.50 10.81 0.23
CA LYS A 32 13.99 12.20 0.33
C LYS A 32 12.91 13.14 0.86
N ASN A 33 11.66 12.97 0.44
CA ASN A 33 10.56 13.74 0.99
C ASN A 33 10.33 13.43 2.48
N ASP A 34 10.41 12.16 2.88
CA ASP A 34 10.26 11.74 4.28
C ASP A 34 11.37 12.27 5.19
N GLN A 35 12.57 12.46 4.65
CA GLN A 35 13.69 13.03 5.39
C GLN A 35 13.40 14.47 5.87
N ASP A 36 12.77 15.29 5.03
CA ASP A 36 12.27 16.61 5.39
C ASP A 36 11.16 17.06 4.41
N THR A 37 9.93 16.91 4.84
CA THR A 37 8.73 17.25 4.06
C THR A 37 8.58 18.75 3.77
N ARG A 38 9.38 19.63 4.40
CA ARG A 38 9.36 21.07 4.16
C ARG A 38 10.19 21.51 2.95
N VAL A 39 10.99 20.59 2.40
CA VAL A 39 11.85 20.90 1.26
C VAL A 39 11.05 20.76 -0.04
N ALA A 40 10.67 21.87 -0.64
CA ALA A 40 9.88 21.92 -1.86
C ALA A 40 10.43 21.06 -3.01
N LYS A 41 11.75 20.99 -3.16
CA LYS A 41 12.42 20.13 -4.14
C LYS A 41 12.10 18.65 -3.94
N TYR A 42 12.00 18.19 -2.70
CA TYR A 42 11.70 16.77 -2.40
C TYR A 42 10.22 16.46 -2.61
N GLN A 43 9.33 17.40 -2.27
CA GLN A 43 7.92 17.30 -2.64
C GLN A 43 7.74 17.21 -4.17
N GLU A 44 8.47 18.02 -4.93
CA GLU A 44 8.47 17.97 -6.40
C GLU A 44 8.94 16.60 -6.94
N TYR A 45 10.00 16.03 -6.35
CA TYR A 45 10.49 14.71 -6.74
C TYR A 45 9.45 13.61 -6.48
N GLN A 46 8.82 13.63 -5.32
CA GLN A 46 7.74 12.69 -4.98
C GLN A 46 6.57 12.81 -5.96
N SER A 47 6.11 14.02 -6.22
CA SER A 47 5.03 14.28 -7.18
C SER A 47 5.35 13.78 -8.59
N LYS A 48 6.57 14.02 -9.07
CA LYS A 48 7.04 13.50 -10.37
C LYS A 48 7.10 11.97 -10.38
N GLY A 49 7.55 11.36 -9.28
CA GLY A 49 7.55 9.90 -9.11
C GLY A 49 6.14 9.32 -9.23
N MET A 50 5.16 9.92 -8.56
CA MET A 50 3.74 9.51 -8.65
C MET A 50 3.19 9.66 -10.08
N SER A 51 3.48 10.78 -10.75
CA SER A 51 3.06 11.00 -12.14
C SER A 51 3.63 9.94 -13.09
N LEU A 52 4.86 9.50 -12.87
CA LEU A 52 5.46 8.42 -13.66
C LEU A 52 4.81 7.06 -13.38
N TYR A 53 4.37 6.78 -12.15
CA TYR A 53 3.59 5.58 -11.85
C TYR A 53 2.24 5.58 -12.57
N SER A 54 1.53 6.70 -12.55
CA SER A 54 0.28 6.85 -13.29
C SER A 54 0.48 6.61 -14.79
N LEU A 55 1.52 7.21 -15.36
CA LEU A 55 1.86 7.03 -16.77
C LEU A 55 2.20 5.57 -17.12
N LEU A 56 2.95 4.87 -16.25
CA LEU A 56 3.22 3.45 -16.44
C LEU A 56 1.93 2.63 -16.41
N GLY A 57 1.06 2.89 -15.43
CA GLY A 57 -0.25 2.23 -15.33
C GLY A 57 -1.10 2.46 -16.57
N GLU A 58 -1.20 3.69 -17.05
CA GLU A 58 -1.92 4.03 -18.29
C GLU A 58 -1.33 3.31 -19.52
N THR A 59 0.01 3.30 -19.63
CA THR A 59 0.72 2.69 -20.77
C THR A 59 0.48 1.19 -20.84
N PHE A 60 0.39 0.50 -19.70
CA PHE A 60 0.20 -0.95 -19.60
C PHE A 60 -1.22 -1.35 -19.16
N ALA A 61 -2.20 -0.44 -19.21
CA ALA A 61 -3.58 -0.73 -18.83
C ALA A 61 -4.21 -1.90 -19.62
N PHE A 62 -3.70 -2.18 -20.83
CA PHE A 62 -4.14 -3.29 -21.67
C PHE A 62 -3.61 -4.67 -21.20
N TYR A 63 -2.55 -4.70 -20.38
CA TYR A 63 -1.77 -5.91 -20.13
C TYR A 63 -2.58 -7.02 -19.43
N GLU A 64 -3.14 -6.70 -18.25
CA GLU A 64 -3.94 -7.69 -17.50
C GLU A 64 -5.24 -8.08 -18.21
N PRO A 65 -6.05 -7.13 -18.77
CA PRO A 65 -7.26 -7.50 -19.51
C PRO A 65 -7.01 -8.39 -20.73
N GLU A 66 -5.96 -8.10 -21.52
CA GLU A 66 -5.60 -8.98 -22.64
C GLU A 66 -5.19 -10.35 -22.15
N PHE A 67 -4.36 -10.45 -21.10
CA PHE A 67 -3.94 -11.74 -20.56
C PHE A 67 -5.14 -12.54 -20.03
N MET A 68 -6.07 -11.92 -19.32
CA MET A 68 -7.28 -12.60 -18.82
C MET A 68 -8.22 -13.08 -19.94
N ALA A 69 -8.04 -12.58 -21.17
CA ALA A 69 -8.84 -13.03 -22.32
C ALA A 69 -8.41 -14.38 -22.88
N ILE A 70 -7.19 -14.89 -22.59
CA ILE A 70 -6.73 -16.22 -23.05
C ILE A 70 -7.31 -17.36 -22.20
N THR A 71 -7.28 -18.57 -22.77
CA THR A 71 -7.61 -19.79 -22.05
C THR A 71 -6.37 -20.42 -21.43
N ASP A 72 -6.58 -21.31 -20.44
CA ASP A 72 -5.49 -22.07 -19.82
C ASP A 72 -4.71 -22.90 -20.86
N GLU A 73 -5.43 -23.44 -21.86
CA GLU A 73 -4.81 -24.23 -22.94
C GLU A 73 -3.91 -23.35 -23.82
N GLN A 74 -4.35 -22.13 -24.13
CA GLN A 74 -3.53 -21.17 -24.89
C GLN A 74 -2.28 -20.78 -24.11
N TYR A 75 -2.42 -20.51 -22.80
CA TYR A 75 -1.26 -20.21 -21.96
C TYR A 75 -0.27 -21.37 -21.91
N LYS A 76 -0.74 -22.61 -21.70
CA LYS A 76 0.11 -23.81 -21.72
C LYS A 76 0.81 -24.01 -23.05
N ALA A 77 0.13 -23.73 -24.18
CA ALA A 77 0.74 -23.76 -25.50
C ALA A 77 1.86 -22.72 -25.63
N PHE A 78 1.65 -21.48 -25.14
CA PHE A 78 2.68 -20.44 -25.13
C PHE A 78 3.90 -20.82 -24.28
N VAL A 79 3.71 -21.40 -23.10
CA VAL A 79 4.82 -21.89 -22.26
C VAL A 79 5.59 -23.01 -22.96
N SER A 80 4.90 -23.92 -23.70
CA SER A 80 5.55 -24.96 -24.45
C SER A 80 6.36 -24.43 -25.64
N GLU A 81 5.90 -23.35 -26.28
CA GLU A 81 6.58 -22.69 -27.40
C GLU A 81 7.78 -21.86 -26.91
N VAL A 82 7.61 -21.12 -25.81
CA VAL A 82 8.63 -20.25 -25.20
C VAL A 82 8.79 -20.61 -23.73
N PRO A 83 9.65 -21.59 -23.38
CA PRO A 83 9.83 -22.08 -22.00
C PRO A 83 10.26 -21.00 -21.00
N ALA A 84 10.82 -19.88 -21.45
CA ALA A 84 11.16 -18.74 -20.60
C ALA A 84 9.93 -18.11 -19.91
N LEU A 85 8.71 -18.36 -20.38
CA LEU A 85 7.47 -17.94 -19.71
C LEU A 85 7.20 -18.69 -18.40
N GLU A 86 7.79 -19.89 -18.22
CA GLU A 86 7.60 -20.70 -17.01
C GLU A 86 8.03 -19.94 -15.73
N GLN A 87 9.06 -19.09 -15.83
CA GLN A 87 9.52 -18.27 -14.70
C GLN A 87 8.44 -17.32 -14.14
N TYR A 88 7.45 -16.98 -14.96
CA TYR A 88 6.32 -16.13 -14.60
C TYR A 88 5.05 -16.92 -14.28
N GLY A 89 5.13 -18.26 -14.23
CA GLY A 89 3.98 -19.14 -14.05
C GLY A 89 3.11 -18.75 -12.87
N HIS A 90 3.71 -18.57 -11.69
CA HIS A 90 2.96 -18.16 -10.50
C HIS A 90 2.23 -16.82 -10.67
N TYR A 91 2.85 -15.84 -11.33
CA TYR A 91 2.20 -14.55 -11.60
C TYR A 91 0.98 -14.71 -12.52
N PHE A 92 1.13 -15.49 -13.58
CA PHE A 92 0.05 -15.74 -14.52
C PHE A 92 -1.07 -16.60 -13.93
N ASP A 93 -0.74 -17.61 -13.11
CA ASP A 93 -1.75 -18.39 -12.39
C ASP A 93 -2.61 -17.48 -11.49
N ARG A 94 -1.99 -16.52 -10.79
CA ARG A 94 -2.71 -15.55 -9.98
C ARG A 94 -3.61 -14.60 -10.79
N LEU A 95 -3.20 -14.23 -11.99
CA LEU A 95 -4.06 -13.44 -12.88
C LEU A 95 -5.27 -14.25 -13.36
N LEU A 96 -5.07 -15.52 -13.70
CA LEU A 96 -6.17 -16.40 -14.13
C LEU A 96 -7.15 -16.69 -12.99
N GLU A 97 -6.66 -16.88 -11.75
CA GLU A 97 -7.52 -17.02 -10.57
C GLU A 97 -8.42 -15.81 -10.35
N LYS A 98 -7.92 -14.60 -10.64
CA LYS A 98 -8.74 -13.37 -10.53
C LYS A 98 -9.86 -13.31 -11.57
N LYS A 99 -9.74 -14.03 -12.68
CA LYS A 99 -10.68 -13.96 -13.81
C LYS A 99 -12.15 -14.20 -13.39
N GLU A 100 -12.35 -15.10 -12.43
CA GLU A 100 -13.71 -15.42 -11.92
C GLU A 100 -14.28 -14.28 -11.05
N HIS A 101 -13.44 -13.33 -10.62
CA HIS A 101 -13.80 -12.22 -9.74
C HIS A 101 -13.77 -10.87 -10.44
N VAL A 102 -13.47 -10.82 -11.74
CA VAL A 102 -13.49 -9.58 -12.52
C VAL A 102 -14.92 -9.27 -12.93
N LEU A 103 -15.37 -8.10 -12.56
CA LEU A 103 -16.69 -7.59 -12.86
C LEU A 103 -16.78 -7.07 -14.29
N SER A 104 -17.98 -6.67 -14.71
CA SER A 104 -18.11 -5.95 -15.99
C SER A 104 -17.36 -4.61 -15.92
N GLN A 105 -16.92 -4.11 -17.08
CA GLN A 105 -16.20 -2.84 -17.17
C GLN A 105 -16.91 -1.70 -16.44
N LYS A 106 -18.23 -1.63 -16.55
CA LYS A 106 -19.03 -0.57 -15.91
C LYS A 106 -19.05 -0.71 -14.39
N GLU A 107 -19.07 -1.92 -13.87
CA GLU A 107 -19.03 -2.19 -12.43
C GLU A 107 -17.64 -1.87 -11.86
N GLU A 108 -16.57 -2.24 -12.57
CA GLU A 108 -15.19 -1.88 -12.20
C GLU A 108 -14.98 -0.34 -12.20
N GLU A 109 -15.50 0.36 -13.20
CA GLU A 109 -15.47 1.82 -13.25
C GLU A 109 -16.22 2.45 -12.07
N LEU A 110 -17.36 1.90 -11.65
CA LEU A 110 -18.12 2.38 -10.50
C LEU A 110 -17.37 2.13 -9.19
N LEU A 111 -16.77 0.95 -9.01
CA LEU A 111 -15.96 0.63 -7.83
C LEU A 111 -14.71 1.51 -7.73
N ALA A 112 -14.02 1.70 -8.86
CA ALA A 112 -12.87 2.59 -8.94
C ALA A 112 -13.24 4.04 -8.59
N GLY A 113 -14.38 4.53 -9.10
CA GLY A 113 -14.92 5.84 -8.77
C GLY A 113 -15.32 6.04 -7.31
N ALA A 114 -15.63 4.93 -6.59
CA ALA A 114 -15.92 4.96 -5.15
C ALA A 114 -14.65 4.82 -4.27
N GLY A 115 -13.47 4.68 -4.86
CA GLY A 115 -12.22 4.40 -4.15
C GLY A 115 -11.89 5.37 -3.02
N GLU A 116 -12.03 6.69 -3.26
CA GLU A 116 -11.82 7.72 -2.23
C GLU A 116 -12.80 7.58 -1.05
N ILE A 117 -14.06 7.20 -1.33
CA ILE A 117 -15.05 6.96 -0.28
C ILE A 117 -14.66 5.73 0.55
N PHE A 118 -14.15 4.71 -0.11
CA PHE A 118 -13.69 3.48 0.56
C PHE A 118 -12.42 3.73 1.40
N ALA A 119 -11.55 4.64 0.99
CA ALA A 119 -10.33 5.01 1.73
C ALA A 119 -10.62 5.83 2.98
N ALA A 120 -11.74 6.54 3.07
CA ALA A 120 -12.05 7.53 4.11
C ALA A 120 -11.90 7.01 5.55
N GLY A 121 -12.17 5.72 5.80
CA GLY A 121 -11.98 5.10 7.13
C GLY A 121 -10.51 5.03 7.54
N GLY A 122 -9.62 4.67 6.60
CA GLY A 122 -8.17 4.65 6.81
C GLY A 122 -7.59 6.05 6.97
N GLU A 123 -7.96 6.96 6.10
CA GLU A 123 -7.51 8.36 6.15
C GLU A 123 -7.92 9.06 7.45
N THR A 124 -9.14 8.81 7.94
CA THR A 124 -9.59 9.33 9.24
C THR A 124 -8.74 8.77 10.38
N PHE A 125 -8.40 7.48 10.33
CA PHE A 125 -7.49 6.88 11.31
C PHE A 125 -6.13 7.54 11.26
N GLU A 126 -5.54 7.73 10.10
CA GLU A 126 -4.20 8.33 9.93
C GLU A 126 -4.15 9.78 10.45
N ILE A 127 -5.18 10.59 10.17
CA ILE A 127 -5.26 11.96 10.66
C ILE A 127 -5.37 11.97 12.19
N LEU A 128 -6.25 11.14 12.75
CA LEU A 128 -6.42 11.05 14.19
C LEU A 128 -5.12 10.62 14.89
N ASP A 129 -4.49 9.56 14.40
CA ASP A 129 -3.33 8.91 15.01
C ASP A 129 -2.04 9.71 14.88
N ASN A 130 -1.84 10.38 13.73
CA ASN A 130 -0.59 11.06 13.44
C ASN A 130 -0.64 12.59 13.64
N ALA A 131 -1.83 13.21 13.66
CA ALA A 131 -1.96 14.65 13.72
C ALA A 131 -2.73 15.17 14.94
N ASP A 132 -3.84 14.53 15.32
CA ASP A 132 -4.76 15.09 16.30
C ASP A 132 -4.47 14.63 17.73
N ILE A 133 -4.00 13.37 17.93
CA ILE A 133 -3.74 12.90 19.29
C ILE A 133 -2.42 13.46 19.82
N VAL A 134 -2.45 13.83 21.10
CA VAL A 134 -1.28 14.27 21.83
C VAL A 134 -1.14 13.39 23.06
N PHE A 135 -0.01 12.68 23.16
CA PHE A 135 0.31 11.88 24.31
C PHE A 135 0.77 12.77 25.48
N PRO A 136 0.71 12.30 26.73
CA PRO A 136 1.18 13.07 27.87
C PRO A 136 2.70 13.20 27.89
N THR A 137 3.19 14.15 28.69
CA THR A 137 4.59 14.18 29.12
C THR A 137 4.82 13.08 30.15
N VAL A 138 5.95 12.39 30.05
CA VAL A 138 6.39 11.29 30.90
C VAL A 138 7.85 11.50 31.33
N HIS A 139 8.36 10.74 32.29
CA HIS A 139 9.76 10.84 32.69
C HIS A 139 10.63 9.81 31.99
N ASP A 140 11.85 10.18 31.63
CA ASP A 140 12.87 9.29 31.09
C ASP A 140 13.72 8.63 32.20
N ASP A 141 14.74 7.84 31.81
CA ASP A 141 15.67 7.18 32.74
C ASP A 141 16.52 8.14 33.60
N LYS A 142 16.58 9.41 33.20
CA LYS A 142 17.30 10.46 33.95
C LYS A 142 16.38 11.24 34.88
N GLY A 143 15.08 10.96 34.84
CA GLY A 143 14.04 11.72 35.53
C GLY A 143 13.69 13.04 34.86
N GLU A 144 14.06 13.22 33.58
CA GLU A 144 13.71 14.38 32.78
C GLU A 144 12.32 14.21 32.16
N GLU A 145 11.54 15.29 32.12
CA GLU A 145 10.25 15.30 31.43
C GLU A 145 10.43 15.26 29.92
N VAL A 146 9.81 14.28 29.26
CA VAL A 146 9.83 14.13 27.81
C VAL A 146 8.41 13.95 27.27
N GLN A 147 8.11 14.61 26.14
CA GLN A 147 6.86 14.42 25.44
C GLN A 147 6.80 13.00 24.89
N LEU A 148 5.82 12.21 25.32
CA LEU A 148 5.62 10.87 24.77
C LEU A 148 5.17 10.96 23.32
N THR A 149 5.74 10.13 22.47
CA THR A 149 5.48 10.01 21.02
C THR A 149 5.57 8.56 20.58
N HIS A 150 5.02 8.22 19.42
CA HIS A 150 5.25 6.91 18.79
C HIS A 150 6.75 6.60 18.64
N GLY A 151 7.56 7.60 18.32
CA GLY A 151 8.99 7.45 18.06
C GLY A 151 9.83 7.12 19.30
N ASN A 152 9.47 7.61 20.48
CA ASN A 152 10.23 7.37 21.72
C ASN A 152 9.60 6.33 22.64
N TYR A 153 8.36 5.90 22.36
CA TYR A 153 7.63 4.93 23.19
C TYR A 153 8.43 3.64 23.44
N ILE A 154 8.98 3.05 22.37
CA ILE A 154 9.74 1.79 22.47
C ILE A 154 10.93 1.96 23.40
N SER A 155 11.72 3.01 23.25
CA SER A 155 12.87 3.28 24.11
C SER A 155 12.48 3.40 25.59
N LEU A 156 11.33 4.02 25.87
CA LEU A 156 10.83 4.20 27.23
C LEU A 156 10.30 2.89 27.84
N VAL A 157 9.61 2.05 27.08
CA VAL A 157 9.12 0.75 27.60
C VAL A 157 10.21 -0.33 27.65
N GLU A 158 11.37 -0.10 27.06
CA GLU A 158 12.57 -0.93 27.19
C GLU A 158 13.50 -0.45 28.32
N SER A 159 13.17 0.65 29.01
CA SER A 159 13.92 1.17 30.15
C SER A 159 14.16 0.09 31.23
N LYS A 160 15.30 0.15 31.90
CA LYS A 160 15.59 -0.69 33.08
C LYS A 160 14.70 -0.30 34.28
N ASP A 161 14.30 0.98 34.36
CA ASP A 161 13.43 1.47 35.42
C ASP A 161 11.97 1.06 35.12
N ARG A 162 11.38 0.33 36.08
CA ARG A 162 9.98 -0.09 35.98
C ARG A 162 9.00 1.09 36.03
N ALA A 163 9.32 2.16 36.74
CA ALA A 163 8.44 3.33 36.82
C ALA A 163 8.33 4.03 35.49
N VAL A 164 9.45 4.22 34.78
CA VAL A 164 9.51 4.77 33.42
C VAL A 164 8.69 3.92 32.44
N ARG A 165 8.90 2.59 32.45
CA ARG A 165 8.11 1.67 31.60
C ARG A 165 6.62 1.79 31.84
N LYS A 166 6.22 1.83 33.12
CA LYS A 166 4.82 1.91 33.52
C LYS A 166 4.20 3.22 33.06
N GLU A 167 4.87 4.35 33.34
CA GLU A 167 4.38 5.66 32.96
C GLU A 167 4.21 5.82 31.47
N ALA A 168 5.18 5.36 30.68
CA ALA A 168 5.10 5.38 29.22
C ALA A 168 3.95 4.51 28.69
N TYR A 169 3.80 3.29 29.22
CA TYR A 169 2.73 2.37 28.84
C TYR A 169 1.33 2.97 29.17
N GLU A 170 1.14 3.36 30.42
CA GLU A 170 -0.15 3.91 30.86
C GLU A 170 -0.47 5.24 30.14
N GLY A 171 0.54 6.08 29.89
CA GLY A 171 0.41 7.32 29.17
C GLY A 171 -0.06 7.12 27.73
N LEU A 172 0.52 6.17 27.01
CA LEU A 172 0.12 5.84 25.64
C LEU A 172 -1.32 5.29 25.60
N TYR A 173 -1.57 4.21 26.36
CA TYR A 173 -2.85 3.50 26.26
C TYR A 173 -4.04 4.27 26.82
N LYS A 174 -3.81 5.18 27.77
CA LYS A 174 -4.85 6.10 28.25
C LYS A 174 -5.39 7.01 27.15
N VAL A 175 -4.53 7.45 26.21
CA VAL A 175 -4.96 8.25 25.07
C VAL A 175 -5.74 7.37 24.08
N TYR A 176 -5.28 6.17 23.78
CA TYR A 176 -6.03 5.24 22.96
C TYR A 176 -7.40 4.87 23.56
N GLU A 177 -7.47 4.64 24.87
CA GLU A 177 -8.73 4.40 25.57
C GLU A 177 -9.71 5.59 25.43
N GLN A 178 -9.21 6.82 25.49
CA GLN A 178 -10.01 8.02 25.30
C GLN A 178 -10.67 8.07 23.91
N TYR A 179 -9.98 7.63 22.87
CA TYR A 179 -10.45 7.63 21.48
C TYR A 179 -10.94 6.27 20.97
N GLN A 180 -11.09 5.27 21.85
CA GLN A 180 -11.43 3.88 21.47
C GLN A 180 -12.65 3.75 20.56
N HIS A 181 -13.67 4.59 20.75
CA HIS A 181 -14.89 4.54 19.95
C HIS A 181 -14.65 5.04 18.51
N THR A 182 -13.81 6.06 18.35
CA THR A 182 -13.43 6.58 17.04
C THR A 182 -12.58 5.55 16.30
N TYR A 183 -11.57 4.98 16.94
CA TYR A 183 -10.74 3.89 16.38
C TYR A 183 -11.59 2.67 15.99
N ALA A 184 -12.49 2.24 16.87
CA ALA A 184 -13.41 1.15 16.56
C ALA A 184 -14.29 1.45 15.35
N LYS A 185 -14.71 2.72 15.17
CA LYS A 185 -15.54 3.12 14.04
C LYS A 185 -14.78 3.16 12.73
N THR A 186 -13.57 3.65 12.73
CA THR A 186 -12.70 3.65 11.53
C THR A 186 -12.37 2.23 11.10
N LEU A 187 -11.99 1.35 12.04
CA LEU A 187 -11.77 -0.06 11.79
C LEU A 187 -13.04 -0.76 11.24
N GLN A 188 -14.21 -0.50 11.86
CA GLN A 188 -15.48 -1.05 11.38
C GLN A 188 -15.76 -0.62 9.94
N THR A 189 -15.42 0.62 9.57
CA THR A 189 -15.61 1.12 8.20
C THR A 189 -14.74 0.33 7.23
N ASN A 190 -13.45 0.15 7.52
CA ASN A 190 -12.55 -0.66 6.70
C ASN A 190 -13.04 -2.10 6.55
N VAL A 191 -13.41 -2.75 7.65
CA VAL A 191 -13.96 -4.13 7.61
C VAL A 191 -15.22 -4.20 6.73
N LYS A 192 -16.09 -3.19 6.75
CA LYS A 192 -17.26 -3.14 5.88
C LYS A 192 -16.90 -3.02 4.41
N VAL A 193 -15.90 -2.20 4.07
CA VAL A 193 -15.39 -2.07 2.68
C VAL A 193 -14.85 -3.41 2.20
N HIS A 194 -13.97 -4.05 2.98
CA HIS A 194 -13.43 -5.37 2.61
C HIS A 194 -14.52 -6.43 2.46
N ASN A 195 -15.49 -6.47 3.37
CA ASN A 195 -16.62 -7.39 3.27
C ASN A 195 -17.53 -7.10 2.08
N PHE A 196 -17.67 -5.85 1.68
CA PHE A 196 -18.41 -5.46 0.50
C PHE A 196 -17.67 -5.94 -0.75
N ASN A 197 -16.40 -5.61 -0.91
CA ASN A 197 -15.59 -6.02 -2.05
C ASN A 197 -15.49 -7.55 -2.20
N ALA A 198 -15.48 -8.29 -1.09
CA ALA A 198 -15.45 -9.76 -1.13
C ALA A 198 -16.79 -10.41 -1.54
N LYS A 199 -17.88 -9.64 -1.67
CA LYS A 199 -19.22 -10.13 -2.04
C LYS A 199 -19.62 -9.74 -3.45
N VAL A 200 -18.95 -8.77 -4.00
CA VAL A 200 -19.14 -8.28 -5.36
C VAL A 200 -18.29 -9.05 -6.33
#